data_f622fa820d024b30f531fe42283dbd54
#
_entry.id   f622fa820d024b30f531fe42283dbd54
#
_cell.length_a   1.000
_cell.length_b   1.000
_cell.length_c   1.000
_cell.angle_alpha   90.00
_cell.angle_beta   90.00
_cell.angle_gamma   90.00
#
_symmetry.space_group_name_H-M   'P 1'
#
loop_
_entity.id
_entity.type
_entity.pdbx_description
1 polymer ?
#
loop_
_entity_poly.entity_id
_entity_poly.type
_entity_poly.pdbx_seq_one_letter_code
_entity_poly.pdbx_strand_id
1 'polypeptide(L)'
;MVIRDVGRAVVFRKRKAVPVLEAPAAGSLAEALATVPDPRRPYGWRPGHEPIPLVALLQVTVVALVCGARSQAAVAQWSRERLEDDPGLLKALGVPAGRSPCVATLHRVYRRLDIAAFEAALGTWLARITGTLPRPASKEPGTAVGEAVAIDGKVLRGSQPKREGEADSVPGTYLVAVYAPASGVVLGQVRAAGKGHELAAAKALLGELPLAGRVVTADALLTQRDISEQIVTAGGDYLLPIDGNQDALLQDATAALSPLDAGRPPT
;
A
#
# COMPACT_ATOMS: atom_id res chain seq x y z
N MET A 1 -1.81 -16.16 26.95
CA MET A 1 -3.23 -16.32 26.60
C MET A 1 -3.27 -17.00 25.22
N VAL A 2 -3.79 -18.21 25.18
CA VAL A 2 -3.86 -19.01 23.95
C VAL A 2 -5.26 -18.89 23.40
N ILE A 3 -5.40 -18.28 22.24
CA ILE A 3 -6.67 -18.30 21.49
C ILE A 3 -6.56 -19.44 20.51
N ARG A 4 -7.34 -20.49 20.73
CA ARG A 4 -7.52 -21.58 19.76
C ARG A 4 -8.60 -21.17 18.79
N ASP A 5 -8.22 -20.93 17.55
CA ASP A 5 -9.13 -21.00 16.44
C ASP A 5 -8.61 -22.03 15.44
N VAL A 6 -9.54 -22.73 14.82
CA VAL A 6 -9.41 -23.97 14.07
C VAL A 6 -8.19 -23.94 13.13
N GLY A 7 -7.09 -24.54 13.58
CA GLY A 7 -6.01 -25.00 12.71
C GLY A 7 -4.65 -24.31 12.79
N ARG A 8 -4.47 -23.15 13.46
CA ARG A 8 -3.14 -22.58 13.70
C ARG A 8 -3.10 -21.72 14.98
N ALA A 9 -2.31 -22.16 15.95
CA ALA A 9 -2.01 -21.34 17.13
C ALA A 9 -1.02 -20.22 16.74
N VAL A 10 -1.45 -18.96 16.83
CA VAL A 10 -0.57 -17.81 16.72
C VAL A 10 -0.07 -17.46 18.11
N VAL A 11 1.18 -17.77 18.41
CA VAL A 11 1.83 -17.44 19.69
C VAL A 11 2.40 -16.03 19.58
N PHE A 12 1.76 -15.06 20.22
CA PHE A 12 2.36 -13.74 20.42
C PHE A 12 3.44 -13.82 21.49
N ARG A 13 4.72 -13.83 21.07
CA ARG A 13 5.84 -13.62 22.01
C ARG A 13 5.79 -12.16 22.49
N LYS A 14 5.73 -11.95 23.81
CA LYS A 14 6.04 -10.65 24.41
C LYS A 14 7.42 -10.22 23.94
N ARG A 15 7.49 -9.29 22.99
CA ARG A 15 8.75 -8.64 22.62
C ARG A 15 9.11 -7.67 23.73
N LYS A 16 10.40 -7.64 24.12
CA LYS A 16 10.95 -6.58 24.97
C LYS A 16 10.56 -5.24 24.37
N ALA A 17 10.20 -4.28 25.22
CA ALA A 17 9.90 -2.93 24.82
C ALA A 17 11.02 -2.42 23.89
N VAL A 18 10.67 -2.12 22.66
CA VAL A 18 11.56 -1.42 21.73
C VAL A 18 11.68 -0.01 22.28
N PRO A 19 12.90 0.56 22.43
CA PRO A 19 13.03 1.96 22.82
C PRO A 19 12.15 2.80 21.88
N VAL A 20 11.32 3.67 22.46
CA VAL A 20 10.57 4.67 21.70
C VAL A 20 11.62 5.56 21.07
N LEU A 21 11.87 5.39 19.78
CA LEU A 21 12.60 6.39 19.00
C LEU A 21 11.75 7.65 19.09
N GLU A 22 12.29 8.69 19.71
CA GLU A 22 11.72 10.03 19.62
C GLU A 22 11.62 10.35 18.12
N ALA A 23 10.41 10.33 17.60
CA ALA A 23 10.16 10.67 16.22
C ALA A 23 10.62 12.13 16.03
N PRO A 24 11.42 12.46 14.99
CA PRO A 24 11.65 13.84 14.63
C PRO A 24 10.28 14.50 14.45
N ALA A 25 10.17 15.81 14.71
CA ALA A 25 8.94 16.62 14.73
C ALA A 25 8.21 16.72 13.39
N ALA A 26 8.09 15.62 12.69
CA ALA A 26 7.26 15.41 11.51
C ALA A 26 5.83 15.15 12.00
N GLY A 27 4.86 15.79 11.39
CA GLY A 27 3.46 15.70 11.74
C GLY A 27 3.00 14.29 12.09
N SER A 28 2.25 14.16 13.14
CA SER A 28 1.79 12.86 13.64
C SER A 28 0.85 12.19 12.63
N LEU A 29 0.69 10.86 12.74
CA LEU A 29 -0.33 10.16 11.97
C LEU A 29 -1.72 10.79 12.14
N ALA A 30 -2.02 11.28 13.37
CA ALA A 30 -3.27 11.98 13.67
C ALA A 30 -3.45 13.23 12.81
N GLU A 31 -2.41 14.06 12.70
CA GLU A 31 -2.46 15.29 11.89
C GLU A 31 -2.65 14.97 10.41
N ALA A 32 -1.94 13.99 9.89
CA ALA A 32 -2.11 13.56 8.51
C ALA A 32 -3.53 13.06 8.24
N LEU A 33 -4.07 12.21 9.12
CA LEU A 33 -5.41 11.67 8.97
C LEU A 33 -6.52 12.71 9.25
N ALA A 34 -6.22 13.82 9.90
CA ALA A 34 -7.17 14.93 10.10
C ALA A 34 -7.54 15.64 8.78
N THR A 35 -6.74 15.47 7.72
CA THR A 35 -7.05 16.01 6.38
C THR A 35 -8.12 15.22 5.66
N VAL A 36 -8.43 14.00 6.10
CA VAL A 36 -9.43 13.13 5.49
C VAL A 36 -10.84 13.62 5.86
N PRO A 37 -11.71 13.91 4.88
CA PRO A 37 -13.04 14.40 5.15
C PRO A 37 -13.89 13.32 5.84
N ASP A 38 -14.63 13.72 6.89
CA ASP A 38 -15.54 12.81 7.59
C ASP A 38 -16.79 12.54 6.74
N PRO A 39 -17.01 11.29 6.28
CA PRO A 39 -18.16 10.97 5.42
C PRO A 39 -19.49 10.91 6.18
N ARG A 40 -19.44 11.06 7.49
CA ARG A 40 -20.64 10.99 8.34
C ARG A 40 -21.37 12.33 8.34
N ARG A 41 -22.68 12.28 8.40
CA ARG A 41 -23.49 13.50 8.51
C ARG A 41 -23.26 14.18 9.87
N PRO A 42 -23.05 15.51 9.91
CA PRO A 42 -22.85 16.26 11.14
C PRO A 42 -24.16 16.48 11.89
N TYR A 43 -24.88 15.42 12.26
CA TYR A 43 -26.15 15.59 12.96
C TYR A 43 -26.07 15.33 14.45
N GLY A 44 -26.74 16.25 15.18
CA GLY A 44 -27.33 16.23 16.51
C GLY A 44 -27.17 14.94 17.29
N TRP A 45 -25.93 14.63 17.65
CA TRP A 45 -25.69 13.54 18.57
C TRP A 45 -26.22 13.96 19.93
N ARG A 46 -26.88 13.04 20.61
CA ARG A 46 -27.26 13.28 21.99
C ARG A 46 -25.99 13.46 22.83
N PRO A 47 -25.96 14.42 23.78
CA PRO A 47 -24.85 14.55 24.72
C PRO A 47 -24.49 13.21 25.34
N GLY A 48 -23.20 12.85 25.34
CA GLY A 48 -22.71 11.53 25.83
C GLY A 48 -22.79 10.40 24.81
N HIS A 49 -23.32 10.64 23.60
CA HIS A 49 -23.39 9.67 22.50
C HIS A 49 -22.67 10.15 21.25
N GLU A 50 -21.76 11.09 21.40
CA GLU A 50 -20.93 11.58 20.30
C GLU A 50 -20.19 10.41 19.62
N PRO A 51 -20.07 10.42 18.31
CA PRO A 51 -19.34 9.37 17.60
C PRO A 51 -17.86 9.38 17.99
N ILE A 52 -17.20 8.24 17.91
CA ILE A 52 -15.74 8.21 17.94
C ILE A 52 -15.23 9.06 16.77
N PRO A 53 -14.30 10.01 17.00
CA PRO A 53 -13.77 10.87 15.93
C PRO A 53 -13.25 10.06 14.74
N LEU A 54 -13.41 10.57 13.51
CA LEU A 54 -12.94 9.86 12.32
C LEU A 54 -11.44 9.58 12.41
N VAL A 55 -10.66 10.59 12.82
CA VAL A 55 -9.20 10.45 12.99
C VAL A 55 -8.87 9.28 13.92
N ALA A 56 -9.58 9.14 15.04
CA ALA A 56 -9.38 8.03 15.98
C ALA A 56 -9.73 6.67 15.36
N LEU A 57 -10.83 6.59 14.58
CA LEU A 57 -11.19 5.37 13.85
C LEU A 57 -10.11 4.98 12.84
N LEU A 58 -9.58 5.94 12.10
CA LEU A 58 -8.54 5.71 11.11
C LEU A 58 -7.19 5.35 11.77
N GLN A 59 -6.82 6.00 12.87
CA GLN A 59 -5.62 5.63 13.64
C GLN A 59 -5.72 4.20 14.17
N VAL A 60 -6.84 3.83 14.81
CA VAL A 60 -7.09 2.46 15.27
C VAL A 60 -6.98 1.47 14.10
N THR A 61 -7.53 1.83 12.95
CA THR A 61 -7.45 0.98 11.76
C THR A 61 -6.02 0.77 11.32
N VAL A 62 -5.25 1.84 11.13
CA VAL A 62 -3.85 1.77 10.68
C VAL A 62 -3.02 0.95 11.67
N VAL A 63 -3.12 1.25 12.97
CA VAL A 63 -2.33 0.54 13.99
C VAL A 63 -2.74 -0.93 14.09
N ALA A 64 -4.02 -1.25 14.05
CA ALA A 64 -4.48 -2.64 14.05
C ALA A 64 -3.98 -3.42 12.83
N LEU A 65 -4.00 -2.80 11.64
CA LEU A 65 -3.45 -3.41 10.40
C LEU A 65 -1.95 -3.68 10.52
N VAL A 66 -1.18 -2.72 11.04
CA VAL A 66 0.26 -2.89 11.33
C VAL A 66 0.49 -4.01 12.35
N CYS A 67 -0.41 -4.16 13.34
CA CYS A 67 -0.39 -5.26 14.31
C CYS A 67 -0.90 -6.60 13.75
N GLY A 68 -1.23 -6.68 12.45
CA GLY A 68 -1.60 -7.93 11.76
C GLY A 68 -3.10 -8.18 11.61
N ALA A 69 -3.97 -7.23 11.93
CA ALA A 69 -5.39 -7.33 11.59
C ALA A 69 -5.55 -7.35 10.06
N ARG A 70 -6.47 -8.19 9.56
CA ARG A 70 -6.69 -8.34 8.09
C ARG A 70 -8.14 -8.21 7.66
N SER A 71 -9.01 -7.74 8.56
CA SER A 71 -10.42 -7.54 8.28
C SER A 71 -11.01 -6.50 9.23
N GLN A 72 -12.16 -5.94 8.87
CA GLN A 72 -12.90 -5.02 9.76
C GLN A 72 -13.25 -5.66 11.10
N ALA A 73 -13.57 -6.95 11.09
CA ALA A 73 -13.85 -7.70 12.33
C ALA A 73 -12.60 -7.82 13.20
N ALA A 74 -11.45 -8.11 12.59
CA ALA A 74 -10.16 -8.18 13.30
C ALA A 74 -9.75 -6.81 13.87
N VAL A 75 -9.97 -5.71 13.15
CA VAL A 75 -9.72 -4.34 13.66
C VAL A 75 -10.61 -4.04 14.88
N ALA A 76 -11.91 -4.37 14.81
CA ALA A 76 -12.82 -4.16 15.92
C ALA A 76 -12.46 -5.05 17.13
N GLN A 77 -12.06 -6.29 16.88
CA GLN A 77 -11.61 -7.22 17.93
C GLN A 77 -10.32 -6.71 18.58
N TRP A 78 -9.32 -6.34 17.79
CA TRP A 78 -8.06 -5.77 18.29
C TRP A 78 -8.33 -4.56 19.18
N SER A 79 -9.21 -3.65 18.77
CA SER A 79 -9.54 -2.46 19.54
C SER A 79 -10.25 -2.80 20.86
N ARG A 80 -11.09 -3.84 20.88
CA ARG A 80 -11.77 -4.31 22.10
C ARG A 80 -10.77 -4.91 23.08
N GLU A 81 -9.86 -5.75 22.61
CA GLU A 81 -8.78 -6.33 23.40
C GLU A 81 -7.89 -5.24 24.02
N ARG A 82 -7.57 -4.18 23.22
CA ARG A 82 -6.80 -3.03 23.74
C ARG A 82 -7.60 -2.21 24.78
N LEU A 83 -8.92 -2.16 24.68
CA LEU A 83 -9.73 -1.49 25.70
C LEU A 83 -9.60 -2.19 27.06
N GLU A 84 -9.46 -3.51 27.07
CA GLU A 84 -9.30 -4.33 28.26
C GLU A 84 -7.86 -4.34 28.79
N ASP A 85 -6.88 -4.53 27.88
CA ASP A 85 -5.47 -4.74 28.24
C ASP A 85 -4.66 -3.45 28.38
N ASP A 86 -4.96 -2.45 27.53
CA ASP A 86 -4.21 -1.17 27.44
C ASP A 86 -5.11 -0.02 26.99
N PRO A 87 -6.02 0.43 27.86
CA PRO A 87 -6.91 1.56 27.54
C PRO A 87 -6.16 2.86 27.28
N GLY A 88 -4.92 2.99 27.79
CA GLY A 88 -4.06 4.13 27.55
C GLY A 88 -3.69 4.29 26.06
N LEU A 89 -3.42 3.19 25.37
CA LEU A 89 -3.16 3.19 23.94
C LEU A 89 -4.35 3.71 23.14
N LEU A 90 -5.57 3.22 23.43
CA LEU A 90 -6.77 3.70 22.72
C LEU A 90 -7.02 5.18 22.98
N LYS A 91 -6.79 5.67 24.20
CA LYS A 91 -6.86 7.09 24.53
C LYS A 91 -5.83 7.90 23.72
N ALA A 92 -4.60 7.40 23.61
CA ALA A 92 -3.55 8.04 22.79
C ALA A 92 -3.91 8.08 21.30
N LEU A 93 -4.67 7.10 20.81
CA LEU A 93 -5.24 7.08 19.45
C LEU A 93 -6.51 7.95 19.31
N GLY A 94 -6.88 8.71 20.34
CA GLY A 94 -8.03 9.62 20.32
C GLY A 94 -9.39 8.94 20.52
N VAL A 95 -9.43 7.68 20.93
CA VAL A 95 -10.69 6.99 21.24
C VAL A 95 -11.19 7.43 22.62
N PRO A 96 -12.45 7.86 22.75
CA PRO A 96 -13.02 8.23 24.04
C PRO A 96 -12.96 7.08 25.06
N ALA A 97 -12.73 7.42 26.32
CA ALA A 97 -12.58 6.44 27.39
C ALA A 97 -13.76 5.46 27.48
N GLY A 98 -13.46 4.20 27.75
CA GLY A 98 -14.46 3.12 27.87
C GLY A 98 -15.14 2.72 26.55
N ARG A 99 -14.60 3.14 25.40
CA ARG A 99 -15.21 2.87 24.09
C ARG A 99 -14.23 2.15 23.16
N SER A 100 -14.79 1.34 22.26
CA SER A 100 -14.07 0.78 21.12
C SER A 100 -15.00 0.78 19.90
N PRO A 101 -14.48 0.93 18.66
CA PRO A 101 -15.32 0.86 17.48
C PRO A 101 -15.82 -0.57 17.24
N CYS A 102 -17.13 -0.71 16.98
CA CYS A 102 -17.68 -1.98 16.54
C CYS A 102 -17.59 -2.14 15.02
N VAL A 103 -17.70 -3.40 14.55
CA VAL A 103 -17.65 -3.74 13.11
C VAL A 103 -18.61 -2.90 12.28
N ALA A 104 -19.84 -2.72 12.76
CA ALA A 104 -20.87 -1.96 12.05
C ALA A 104 -20.50 -0.46 11.90
N THR A 105 -19.79 0.11 12.88
CA THR A 105 -19.29 1.49 12.80
C THR A 105 -18.18 1.59 11.75
N LEU A 106 -17.19 0.70 11.81
CA LEU A 106 -16.11 0.65 10.81
C LEU A 106 -16.65 0.45 9.41
N HIS A 107 -17.58 -0.50 9.24
CA HIS A 107 -18.18 -0.77 7.93
C HIS A 107 -18.90 0.45 7.34
N ARG A 108 -19.70 1.17 8.14
CA ARG A 108 -20.42 2.37 7.70
C ARG A 108 -19.49 3.50 7.31
N VAL A 109 -18.38 3.66 8.02
CA VAL A 109 -17.37 4.68 7.71
C VAL A 109 -16.62 4.30 6.44
N TYR A 110 -16.08 3.09 6.35
CA TYR A 110 -15.24 2.67 5.23
C TYR A 110 -15.98 2.64 3.89
N ARG A 111 -17.28 2.30 3.91
CA ARG A 111 -18.11 2.35 2.68
C ARG A 111 -18.24 3.73 2.06
N ARG A 112 -18.00 4.79 2.81
CA ARG A 112 -18.18 6.18 2.38
C ARG A 112 -16.90 7.00 2.49
N LEU A 113 -15.81 6.37 2.92
CA LEU A 113 -14.52 7.01 3.07
C LEU A 113 -14.03 7.50 1.70
N ASP A 114 -13.52 8.71 1.66
CA ASP A 114 -12.73 9.19 0.53
C ASP A 114 -11.39 8.47 0.53
N ILE A 115 -11.28 7.45 -0.32
CA ILE A 115 -10.10 6.60 -0.40
C ILE A 115 -8.90 7.39 -0.89
N ALA A 116 -9.10 8.28 -1.88
CA ALA A 116 -8.02 9.09 -2.43
C ALA A 116 -7.43 10.05 -1.38
N ALA A 117 -8.29 10.72 -0.61
CA ALA A 117 -7.84 11.56 0.50
C ALA A 117 -7.13 10.76 1.60
N PHE A 118 -7.62 9.55 1.90
CA PHE A 118 -6.98 8.67 2.90
C PHE A 118 -5.59 8.18 2.42
N GLU A 119 -5.47 7.76 1.17
CA GLU A 119 -4.20 7.34 0.57
C GLU A 119 -3.19 8.49 0.51
N ALA A 120 -3.63 9.69 0.11
CA ALA A 120 -2.80 10.88 0.10
C ALA A 120 -2.28 11.25 1.50
N ALA A 121 -3.14 11.17 2.52
CA ALA A 121 -2.77 11.42 3.91
C ALA A 121 -1.71 10.44 4.41
N LEU A 122 -1.90 9.14 4.16
CA LEU A 122 -0.93 8.10 4.52
C LEU A 122 0.37 8.25 3.74
N GLY A 123 0.30 8.49 2.44
CA GLY A 123 1.47 8.69 1.59
C GLY A 123 2.33 9.86 2.07
N THR A 124 1.71 10.99 2.38
CA THR A 124 2.39 12.17 2.94
C THR A 124 3.06 11.87 4.28
N TRP A 125 2.36 11.17 5.17
CA TRP A 125 2.90 10.79 6.47
C TRP A 125 4.06 9.80 6.33
N LEU A 126 3.92 8.75 5.51
CA LEU A 126 4.97 7.77 5.23
C LEU A 126 6.21 8.43 4.62
N ALA A 127 6.04 9.31 3.64
CA ALA A 127 7.13 10.02 3.01
C ALA A 127 7.96 10.84 4.03
N ARG A 128 7.29 11.42 5.03
CA ARG A 128 7.95 12.17 6.11
C ARG A 128 8.76 11.26 7.04
N ILE A 129 8.18 10.15 7.50
CA ILE A 129 8.85 9.27 8.48
C ILE A 129 9.94 8.39 7.85
N THR A 130 9.82 8.06 6.58
CA THR A 130 10.82 7.23 5.87
C THR A 130 11.93 8.07 5.23
N GLY A 131 11.79 9.38 5.20
CA GLY A 131 12.70 10.26 4.46
C GLY A 131 12.65 10.03 2.95
N THR A 132 11.65 9.30 2.46
CA THR A 132 11.46 8.91 1.06
C THR A 132 10.74 10.00 0.25
N LEU A 133 10.80 11.26 0.66
CA LEU A 133 10.58 12.34 -0.29
C LEU A 133 11.59 12.16 -1.42
N PRO A 134 11.20 12.42 -2.68
CA PRO A 134 12.07 12.21 -3.81
C PRO A 134 13.41 12.91 -3.56
N ARG A 135 14.42 12.12 -3.26
CA ARG A 135 15.78 12.61 -3.20
C ARG A 135 16.16 12.84 -4.64
N PRO A 136 16.42 14.07 -5.08
CA PRO A 136 16.99 14.26 -6.41
C PRO A 136 18.26 13.43 -6.44
N ALA A 137 18.33 12.48 -7.38
CA ALA A 137 19.50 11.67 -7.57
C ALA A 137 20.66 12.63 -7.82
N SER A 138 21.64 12.62 -6.93
CA SER A 138 22.94 13.23 -7.21
C SER A 138 23.51 12.42 -8.36
N LYS A 139 23.43 12.94 -9.58
CA LYS A 139 24.10 12.40 -10.74
C LYS A 139 25.60 12.63 -10.60
N GLU A 140 26.24 11.85 -9.75
CA GLU A 140 27.66 11.58 -9.90
C GLU A 140 27.78 10.53 -11.02
N PRO A 141 28.43 10.82 -12.15
CA PRO A 141 28.62 9.85 -13.21
C PRO A 141 29.46 8.68 -12.68
N GLY A 142 28.86 7.51 -12.50
CA GLY A 142 29.59 6.26 -12.33
C GLY A 142 29.35 5.46 -11.06
N THR A 143 28.53 5.86 -10.08
CA THR A 143 28.39 5.12 -8.80
C THR A 143 26.97 5.01 -8.22
N ALA A 144 25.96 5.63 -8.76
CA ALA A 144 24.60 5.52 -8.23
C ALA A 144 23.81 4.46 -9.02
N VAL A 145 23.77 3.25 -8.52
CA VAL A 145 22.70 2.33 -8.87
C VAL A 145 21.40 2.99 -8.37
N GLY A 146 20.50 3.33 -9.30
CA GLY A 146 19.22 3.97 -8.97
C GLY A 146 18.41 3.11 -8.00
N GLU A 147 17.57 3.74 -7.17
CA GLU A 147 16.66 3.00 -6.30
C GLU A 147 15.73 2.12 -7.15
N ALA A 148 15.77 0.80 -6.94
CA ALA A 148 14.88 -0.10 -7.64
C ALA A 148 13.44 0.08 -7.15
N VAL A 149 12.49 0.17 -8.09
CA VAL A 149 11.05 0.16 -7.80
C VAL A 149 10.37 -0.89 -8.67
N ALA A 150 9.45 -1.64 -8.07
CA ALA A 150 8.74 -2.72 -8.76
C ALA A 150 7.27 -2.36 -8.97
N ILE A 151 6.77 -2.56 -10.18
CA ILE A 151 5.33 -2.44 -10.50
C ILE A 151 4.74 -3.85 -10.55
N ASP A 152 3.65 -4.06 -9.83
CA ASP A 152 2.88 -5.31 -9.89
C ASP A 152 1.37 -5.03 -9.88
N GLY A 153 0.64 -5.80 -10.67
CA GLY A 153 -0.81 -5.81 -10.70
C GLY A 153 -1.37 -6.99 -9.91
N LYS A 154 -2.32 -6.72 -9.00
CA LYS A 154 -2.88 -7.77 -8.16
C LYS A 154 -4.39 -7.69 -8.01
N VAL A 155 -5.03 -8.86 -8.13
CA VAL A 155 -6.45 -9.00 -7.81
C VAL A 155 -6.63 -9.16 -6.30
N LEU A 156 -7.46 -8.32 -5.70
CA LEU A 156 -7.87 -8.49 -4.32
C LEU A 156 -8.93 -9.60 -4.22
N ARG A 157 -8.49 -10.83 -3.95
CA ARG A 157 -9.38 -12.01 -3.89
C ARG A 157 -10.57 -11.84 -2.94
N GLY A 158 -10.39 -11.13 -1.82
CA GLY A 158 -11.44 -10.86 -0.85
C GLY A 158 -12.47 -9.81 -1.29
N SER A 159 -12.25 -9.11 -2.41
CA SER A 159 -13.16 -8.09 -2.94
C SER A 159 -14.21 -8.65 -3.92
N GLN A 160 -14.15 -9.93 -4.24
CA GLN A 160 -15.15 -10.59 -5.06
C GLN A 160 -16.44 -10.79 -4.25
N PRO A 161 -17.59 -10.29 -4.69
CA PRO A 161 -18.86 -10.61 -4.05
C PRO A 161 -19.11 -12.13 -4.18
N LYS A 162 -19.32 -12.78 -3.04
CA LYS A 162 -19.80 -14.17 -3.04
C LYS A 162 -21.29 -14.14 -3.33
N ARG A 163 -21.69 -14.42 -4.58
CA ARG A 163 -23.06 -14.71 -4.93
C ARG A 163 -23.20 -16.22 -5.10
N GLU A 164 -24.07 -16.82 -4.28
CA GLU A 164 -24.46 -18.22 -4.47
C GLU A 164 -25.31 -18.31 -5.75
N GLY A 165 -24.86 -19.13 -6.70
CA GLY A 165 -25.68 -19.55 -7.85
C GLY A 165 -25.49 -18.81 -9.17
N GLU A 166 -24.64 -17.80 -9.29
CA GLU A 166 -24.34 -17.16 -10.59
C GLU A 166 -22.98 -17.62 -11.13
N ALA A 167 -22.97 -18.12 -12.37
CA ALA A 167 -21.77 -18.57 -13.08
C ALA A 167 -20.83 -17.41 -13.45
N ASP A 168 -21.31 -16.16 -13.45
CA ASP A 168 -20.52 -14.96 -13.71
C ASP A 168 -20.11 -14.31 -12.38
N SER A 169 -18.93 -14.69 -11.89
CA SER A 169 -18.32 -14.03 -10.75
C SER A 169 -18.00 -12.59 -11.13
N VAL A 170 -18.58 -11.63 -10.41
CA VAL A 170 -18.17 -10.21 -10.53
C VAL A 170 -16.67 -10.13 -10.30
N PRO A 171 -15.88 -9.55 -11.21
CA PRO A 171 -14.45 -9.47 -11.07
C PRO A 171 -14.06 -8.77 -9.76
N GLY A 172 -13.06 -9.30 -9.07
CA GLY A 172 -12.49 -8.63 -7.90
C GLY A 172 -11.85 -7.29 -8.26
N THR A 173 -11.55 -6.48 -7.25
CA THR A 173 -10.82 -5.24 -7.45
C THR A 173 -9.40 -5.54 -7.89
N TYR A 174 -8.99 -5.00 -9.04
CA TYR A 174 -7.62 -5.03 -9.54
C TYR A 174 -6.88 -3.79 -9.02
N LEU A 175 -5.73 -3.98 -8.42
CA LEU A 175 -4.83 -2.90 -8.02
C LEU A 175 -3.51 -3.04 -8.78
N VAL A 176 -2.99 -1.90 -9.24
CA VAL A 176 -1.60 -1.77 -9.68
C VAL A 176 -0.89 -0.93 -8.63
N ALA A 177 0.25 -1.40 -8.16
CA ALA A 177 1.04 -0.73 -7.14
C ALA A 177 2.51 -0.62 -7.55
N VAL A 178 3.17 0.43 -7.10
CA VAL A 178 4.62 0.61 -7.20
C VAL A 178 5.22 0.46 -5.81
N TYR A 179 6.11 -0.50 -5.67
CA TYR A 179 6.77 -0.86 -4.42
C TYR A 179 8.26 -0.55 -4.49
N ALA A 180 8.80 0.07 -3.46
CA ALA A 180 10.23 0.32 -3.27
C ALA A 180 10.83 -0.70 -2.30
N PRO A 181 11.54 -1.74 -2.78
CA PRO A 181 12.07 -2.82 -1.94
C PRO A 181 13.06 -2.36 -0.88
N ALA A 182 13.86 -1.34 -1.18
CA ALA A 182 14.88 -0.82 -0.27
C ALA A 182 14.28 -0.19 0.99
N SER A 183 13.16 0.53 0.85
CA SER A 183 12.44 1.14 1.97
C SER A 183 11.29 0.28 2.51
N GLY A 184 10.87 -0.76 1.77
CA GLY A 184 9.73 -1.59 2.13
C GLY A 184 8.38 -0.89 1.98
N VAL A 185 8.30 0.18 1.18
CA VAL A 185 7.13 1.07 1.08
C VAL A 185 6.46 0.94 -0.28
N VAL A 186 5.14 0.96 -0.29
CA VAL A 186 4.33 1.20 -1.50
C VAL A 186 4.32 2.70 -1.78
N LEU A 187 4.91 3.11 -2.90
CA LEU A 187 5.02 4.52 -3.30
C LEU A 187 3.71 5.08 -3.83
N GLY A 188 2.89 4.23 -4.40
CA GLY A 188 1.58 4.58 -4.92
C GLY A 188 0.83 3.34 -5.37
N GLN A 189 -0.48 3.45 -5.45
CA GLN A 189 -1.35 2.41 -5.99
C GLN A 189 -2.55 3.02 -6.69
N VAL A 190 -3.08 2.31 -7.68
CA VAL A 190 -4.26 2.73 -8.41
C VAL A 190 -5.15 1.53 -8.71
N ARG A 191 -6.45 1.75 -8.69
CA ARG A 191 -7.43 0.74 -9.10
C ARG A 191 -7.49 0.68 -10.63
N ALA A 192 -7.23 -0.47 -11.22
CA ALA A 192 -7.52 -0.72 -12.61
C ALA A 192 -9.02 -0.93 -12.83
N ALA A 193 -9.54 -0.52 -13.98
CA ALA A 193 -10.96 -0.63 -14.31
C ALA A 193 -11.45 -2.10 -14.41
N GLY A 194 -10.53 -3.05 -14.56
CA GLY A 194 -10.78 -4.48 -14.64
C GLY A 194 -9.58 -5.23 -15.20
N LYS A 195 -9.76 -6.54 -15.45
CA LYS A 195 -8.74 -7.36 -16.12
C LYS A 195 -8.44 -6.79 -17.52
N GLY A 196 -7.17 -6.64 -17.86
CA GLY A 196 -6.72 -6.08 -19.14
C GLY A 196 -6.58 -4.55 -19.14
N HIS A 197 -6.88 -3.87 -18.02
CA HIS A 197 -6.69 -2.43 -17.87
C HIS A 197 -5.45 -2.08 -17.01
N GLU A 198 -4.62 -3.08 -16.69
CA GLU A 198 -3.42 -2.93 -15.85
C GLU A 198 -2.41 -1.97 -16.49
N LEU A 199 -2.26 -2.01 -17.84
CA LEU A 199 -1.35 -1.13 -18.57
C LEU A 199 -1.75 0.35 -18.43
N ALA A 200 -3.03 0.67 -18.58
CA ALA A 200 -3.52 2.04 -18.42
C ALA A 200 -3.36 2.54 -16.98
N ALA A 201 -3.61 1.66 -16.01
CA ALA A 201 -3.43 1.94 -14.59
C ALA A 201 -1.94 2.16 -14.24
N ALA A 202 -1.04 1.32 -14.78
CA ALA A 202 0.40 1.48 -14.60
C ALA A 202 0.92 2.80 -15.18
N LYS A 203 0.46 3.18 -16.38
CA LYS A 203 0.80 4.47 -17.00
C LYS A 203 0.35 5.67 -16.15
N ALA A 204 -0.89 5.64 -15.67
CA ALA A 204 -1.41 6.69 -14.80
C ALA A 204 -0.56 6.82 -13.54
N LEU A 205 -0.27 5.70 -12.88
CA LEU A 205 0.51 5.67 -11.65
C LEU A 205 1.96 6.15 -11.86
N LEU A 206 2.62 5.71 -12.93
CA LEU A 206 3.97 6.18 -13.28
C LEU A 206 4.01 7.68 -13.56
N GLY A 207 2.94 8.26 -14.10
CA GLY A 207 2.84 9.69 -14.35
C GLY A 207 2.76 10.55 -13.08
N GLU A 208 2.36 9.98 -11.96
CA GLU A 208 2.25 10.65 -10.67
C GLU A 208 3.49 10.50 -9.78
N LEU A 209 4.40 9.59 -10.14
CA LEU A 209 5.56 9.25 -9.32
C LEU A 209 6.84 9.95 -9.80
N PRO A 210 7.70 10.42 -8.89
CA PRO A 210 9.02 10.92 -9.26
C PRO A 210 9.94 9.75 -9.60
N LEU A 211 10.21 9.54 -10.89
CA LEU A 211 11.03 8.43 -11.40
C LEU A 211 12.49 8.77 -11.55
N ALA A 212 12.89 10.04 -11.48
CA ALA A 212 14.27 10.47 -11.65
C ALA A 212 15.23 9.72 -10.70
N GLY A 213 16.24 9.05 -11.26
CA GLY A 213 17.22 8.26 -10.52
C GLY A 213 16.68 6.95 -9.96
N ARG A 214 15.58 6.44 -10.48
CA ARG A 214 15.02 5.12 -10.14
C ARG A 214 15.12 4.15 -11.30
N VAL A 215 15.25 2.87 -10.98
CA VAL A 215 15.17 1.77 -11.94
C VAL A 215 13.82 1.08 -11.75
N VAL A 216 12.96 1.19 -12.73
CA VAL A 216 11.62 0.58 -12.72
C VAL A 216 11.71 -0.85 -13.23
N THR A 217 11.17 -1.78 -12.46
CA THR A 217 11.00 -3.18 -12.86
C THR A 217 9.52 -3.53 -12.91
N ALA A 218 9.13 -4.40 -13.83
CA ALA A 218 7.74 -4.87 -13.97
C ALA A 218 7.74 -6.28 -14.56
N ASP A 219 6.56 -6.88 -14.73
CA ASP A 219 6.40 -8.13 -15.48
C ASP A 219 6.42 -7.90 -17.01
N ALA A 220 6.46 -9.00 -17.78
CA ALA A 220 6.49 -8.94 -19.25
C ALA A 220 5.21 -8.34 -19.88
N LEU A 221 4.09 -8.31 -19.17
CA LEU A 221 2.84 -7.70 -19.64
C LEU A 221 2.99 -6.16 -19.74
N LEU A 222 3.77 -5.57 -18.84
CA LEU A 222 4.05 -4.14 -18.82
C LEU A 222 5.29 -3.75 -19.64
N THR A 223 5.98 -4.69 -20.28
CA THR A 223 7.07 -4.44 -21.21
C THR A 223 6.52 -3.88 -22.51
N GLN A 224 6.15 -2.62 -22.50
CA GLN A 224 5.57 -1.90 -23.62
C GLN A 224 6.39 -0.64 -23.92
N ARG A 225 6.47 -0.26 -25.20
CA ARG A 225 7.23 0.90 -25.65
C ARG A 225 6.82 2.18 -24.92
N ASP A 226 5.54 2.42 -24.78
CA ASP A 226 5.01 3.63 -24.14
C ASP A 226 5.37 3.69 -22.64
N ILE A 227 5.47 2.54 -21.94
CA ILE A 227 5.92 2.47 -20.54
C ILE A 227 7.41 2.87 -20.46
N SER A 228 8.25 2.28 -21.30
CA SER A 228 9.68 2.60 -21.30
C SER A 228 9.96 4.06 -21.70
N GLU A 229 9.27 4.60 -22.70
CA GLU A 229 9.35 6.01 -23.08
C GLU A 229 8.93 6.95 -21.95
N GLN A 230 7.85 6.62 -21.22
CA GLN A 230 7.38 7.40 -20.09
C GLN A 230 8.39 7.41 -18.94
N ILE A 231 8.98 6.26 -18.62
CA ILE A 231 9.99 6.13 -17.56
C ILE A 231 11.22 6.97 -17.90
N VAL A 232 11.75 6.84 -19.11
CA VAL A 232 12.93 7.59 -19.58
C VAL A 232 12.65 9.10 -19.62
N THR A 233 11.48 9.51 -20.11
CA THR A 233 11.07 10.91 -20.15
C THR A 233 11.00 11.51 -18.75
N ALA A 234 10.59 10.71 -17.75
CA ALA A 234 10.56 11.11 -16.33
C ALA A 234 11.95 11.06 -15.65
N GLY A 235 13.02 10.75 -16.38
CA GLY A 235 14.39 10.68 -15.88
C GLY A 235 14.73 9.42 -15.10
N GLY A 236 13.92 8.37 -15.22
CA GLY A 236 14.16 7.04 -14.70
C GLY A 236 14.84 6.11 -15.70
N ASP A 237 15.29 4.96 -15.19
CA ASP A 237 15.76 3.83 -15.96
C ASP A 237 14.78 2.67 -15.81
N TYR A 238 14.90 1.63 -16.63
CA TYR A 238 14.05 0.45 -16.52
C TYR A 238 14.83 -0.84 -16.73
N LEU A 239 14.34 -1.91 -16.10
CA LEU A 239 14.75 -3.29 -16.34
C LEU A 239 13.47 -4.12 -16.49
N LEU A 240 13.09 -4.40 -17.73
CA LEU A 240 11.83 -5.07 -18.08
C LEU A 240 12.14 -6.42 -18.74
N PRO A 241 11.51 -7.53 -18.30
CA PRO A 241 11.68 -8.83 -18.92
C PRO A 241 10.98 -8.85 -20.28
N ILE A 242 11.60 -9.51 -21.25
CA ILE A 242 11.00 -9.79 -22.57
C ILE A 242 10.63 -11.27 -22.58
N ASP A 243 9.40 -11.58 -22.93
CA ASP A 243 8.87 -12.93 -23.01
C ASP A 243 8.25 -13.18 -24.40
N GLY A 244 7.85 -14.43 -24.69
CA GLY A 244 7.26 -14.87 -25.96
C GLY A 244 5.93 -14.20 -26.33
N ASN A 245 5.40 -13.30 -25.51
CA ASN A 245 4.29 -12.41 -25.87
C ASN A 245 4.71 -11.28 -26.83
N GLN A 246 6.01 -11.10 -27.10
CA GLN A 246 6.60 -10.10 -27.98
C GLN A 246 7.75 -10.71 -28.80
N ASP A 247 7.43 -11.64 -29.71
CA ASP A 247 8.41 -12.42 -30.47
C ASP A 247 9.45 -11.57 -31.23
N ALA A 248 9.02 -10.49 -31.87
CA ALA A 248 9.92 -9.62 -32.62
C ALA A 248 10.95 -8.95 -31.68
N LEU A 249 10.48 -8.39 -30.56
CA LEU A 249 11.35 -7.75 -29.57
C LEU A 249 12.30 -8.77 -28.93
N LEU A 250 11.83 -9.99 -28.67
CA LEU A 250 12.65 -11.07 -28.13
C LEU A 250 13.77 -11.48 -29.12
N GLN A 251 13.45 -11.57 -30.42
CA GLN A 251 14.43 -11.86 -31.45
C GLN A 251 15.48 -10.76 -31.55
N ASP A 252 15.06 -9.49 -31.59
CA ASP A 252 15.95 -8.34 -31.63
C ASP A 252 16.89 -8.29 -30.43
N ALA A 253 16.36 -8.47 -29.24
CA ALA A 253 17.12 -8.50 -27.98
C ALA A 253 18.11 -9.68 -27.97
N THR A 254 17.68 -10.88 -28.40
CA THR A 254 18.53 -12.06 -28.49
C THR A 254 19.69 -11.82 -29.48
N ALA A 255 19.39 -11.25 -30.64
CA ALA A 255 20.42 -10.91 -31.66
C ALA A 255 21.43 -9.88 -31.13
N ALA A 256 20.96 -8.87 -30.40
CA ALA A 256 21.82 -7.82 -29.84
C ALA A 256 22.71 -8.32 -28.69
N LEU A 257 22.26 -9.31 -27.91
CA LEU A 257 22.96 -9.84 -26.73
C LEU A 257 23.84 -11.07 -27.07
N SER A 258 23.58 -11.75 -28.19
CA SER A 258 24.34 -12.95 -28.60
C SER A 258 25.88 -12.75 -28.67
N PRO A 259 26.44 -11.59 -29.06
CA PRO A 259 27.87 -11.36 -29.00
C PRO A 259 28.46 -11.31 -27.60
N LEU A 260 27.64 -10.97 -26.59
CA LEU A 260 28.08 -10.87 -25.21
C LEU A 260 28.22 -12.24 -24.51
N ASP A 261 27.45 -13.24 -24.96
CA ASP A 261 27.50 -14.61 -24.43
C ASP A 261 28.63 -15.45 -25.04
N ALA A 262 29.11 -15.11 -26.23
CA ALA A 262 30.16 -15.87 -26.91
C ALA A 262 31.54 -15.85 -26.21
N GLY A 263 31.72 -15.01 -25.19
CA GLY A 263 32.94 -14.89 -24.39
C GLY A 263 32.85 -15.47 -22.96
N ARG A 264 31.73 -16.05 -22.55
CA ARG A 264 31.58 -16.59 -21.19
C ARG A 264 31.91 -18.08 -21.21
N PRO A 265 32.90 -18.56 -20.43
CA PRO A 265 33.16 -19.98 -20.33
C PRO A 265 31.95 -20.69 -19.67
N PRO A 266 31.61 -21.91 -20.08
CA PRO A 266 30.54 -22.68 -19.48
C PRO A 266 30.87 -22.96 -17.99
N THR A 267 29.93 -22.62 -17.12
CA THR A 267 29.99 -22.95 -15.69
C THR A 267 29.69 -24.39 -15.43
#